data_0402480b08f574e1c0dd956d667080c6
#
_entry.id   0402480b08f574e1c0dd956d667080c6
#
_cell.length_a   1.000
_cell.length_b   1.000
_cell.length_c   1.000
_cell.angle_alpha   90.00
_cell.angle_beta   90.00
_cell.angle_gamma   90.00
#
_symmetry.space_group_name_H-M   'P 1'
#
loop_
_entity.id
_entity.type
_entity.pdbx_description
1 polymer ?
#
loop_
_entity_poly.entity_id
_entity_poly.type
_entity_poly.pdbx_seq_one_letter_code
_entity_poly.pdbx_strand_id
1 'polypeptide(L)'
;ARDRIVTAASCTTNCLAPVVQVVHESIGIRHGQITTLHNPTNTNLVVDAPHKDLRRARSALMSLAPTTTGSATAIALIYPELKGKLNGHAVRVPALNASLTDCVFELKRETTAEEVNALFANAAKGSLAGILGYETRPLVSADYARDTRSSIVDALSTMVTDGTLLKVYAWYDNEMGYACRMVDLACHMRDVGI
;
A
#
# COMPACT_ATOMS: atom_id res chain seq x y z
N ALA A 1 -7.69 -19.09 -19.22
CA ALA A 1 -6.49 -18.31 -18.95
C ALA A 1 -5.49 -18.50 -20.08
N ARG A 2 -4.84 -17.41 -20.54
CA ARG A 2 -3.89 -17.44 -21.66
C ARG A 2 -2.45 -17.23 -21.19
N ASP A 3 -2.28 -16.60 -20.03
CA ASP A 3 -0.98 -16.18 -19.55
C ASP A 3 -0.31 -17.31 -18.75
N ARG A 4 0.92 -17.63 -19.14
CA ARG A 4 1.76 -18.64 -18.47
C ARG A 4 2.71 -18.03 -17.45
N ILE A 5 2.83 -16.70 -17.44
CA ILE A 5 3.64 -15.94 -16.54
C ILE A 5 2.75 -14.93 -15.84
N VAL A 6 2.68 -15.00 -14.53
CA VAL A 6 1.88 -14.11 -13.68
C VAL A 6 2.75 -13.50 -12.59
N THR A 7 2.31 -12.40 -12.03
CA THR A 7 2.98 -11.74 -10.91
C THR A 7 1.96 -11.37 -9.84
N ALA A 8 2.39 -11.27 -8.60
CA ALA A 8 1.59 -10.72 -7.51
C ALA A 8 1.71 -9.17 -7.42
N ALA A 9 2.02 -8.51 -8.54
CA ALA A 9 2.25 -7.08 -8.66
C ALA A 9 3.46 -6.60 -7.81
N SER A 10 3.25 -5.76 -6.80
CA SER A 10 4.28 -5.32 -5.86
C SER A 10 3.73 -5.27 -4.43
N CYS A 11 4.63 -5.27 -3.45
CA CYS A 11 4.25 -5.16 -2.04
C CYS A 11 3.43 -3.89 -1.77
N THR A 12 3.85 -2.74 -2.31
CA THR A 12 3.14 -1.48 -2.16
C THR A 12 1.80 -1.48 -2.90
N THR A 13 1.71 -2.10 -4.08
CA THR A 13 0.43 -2.26 -4.79
C THR A 13 -0.53 -3.13 -3.99
N ASN A 14 -0.03 -4.22 -3.39
CA ASN A 14 -0.83 -5.08 -2.53
C ASN A 14 -1.33 -4.35 -1.26
N CYS A 15 -0.54 -3.42 -0.72
CA CYS A 15 -1.00 -2.57 0.38
C CYS A 15 -2.05 -1.56 -0.08
N LEU A 16 -1.83 -0.91 -1.23
CA LEU A 16 -2.69 0.17 -1.71
C LEU A 16 -4.04 -0.34 -2.25
N ALA A 17 -4.07 -1.49 -2.91
CA ALA A 17 -5.28 -1.99 -3.57
C ALA A 17 -6.47 -2.19 -2.62
N PRO A 18 -6.35 -2.83 -1.43
CA PRO A 18 -7.45 -2.94 -0.48
C PRO A 18 -7.93 -1.59 0.05
N VAL A 19 -7.02 -0.64 0.26
CA VAL A 19 -7.39 0.73 0.69
C VAL A 19 -8.21 1.42 -0.38
N VAL A 20 -7.75 1.38 -1.63
CA VAL A 20 -8.48 1.96 -2.77
C VAL A 20 -9.81 1.27 -2.97
N GLN A 21 -9.87 -0.05 -2.86
CA GLN A 21 -11.10 -0.82 -3.00
C GLN A 21 -12.17 -0.31 -2.04
N VAL A 22 -11.87 -0.28 -0.75
CA VAL A 22 -12.85 0.13 0.27
C VAL A 22 -13.32 1.56 0.05
N VAL A 23 -12.39 2.50 -0.18
CA VAL A 23 -12.73 3.92 -0.34
C VAL A 23 -13.45 4.18 -1.66
N HIS A 24 -12.94 3.61 -2.77
CA HIS A 24 -13.47 3.88 -4.09
C HIS A 24 -14.85 3.27 -4.31
N GLU A 25 -15.07 2.04 -3.88
CA GLU A 25 -16.36 1.35 -4.02
C GLU A 25 -17.44 1.93 -3.09
N SER A 26 -17.07 2.44 -1.91
CA SER A 26 -18.03 2.94 -0.93
C SER A 26 -18.34 4.45 -1.05
N ILE A 27 -17.33 5.25 -1.37
CA ILE A 27 -17.43 6.73 -1.35
C ILE A 27 -17.11 7.31 -2.73
N GLY A 28 -16.16 6.71 -3.44
CA GLY A 28 -15.63 7.17 -4.71
C GLY A 28 -14.43 8.10 -4.55
N ILE A 29 -13.36 7.80 -5.28
CA ILE A 29 -12.16 8.64 -5.37
C ILE A 29 -12.26 9.48 -6.66
N ARG A 30 -12.03 10.79 -6.56
CA ARG A 30 -11.86 11.69 -7.70
C ARG A 30 -10.45 11.62 -8.24
N HIS A 31 -9.48 11.86 -7.37
CA HIS A 31 -8.03 11.76 -7.61
C HIS A 31 -7.30 11.66 -6.28
N GLY A 32 -6.00 11.41 -6.34
CA GLY A 32 -5.20 11.33 -5.12
C GLY A 32 -3.71 11.19 -5.35
N GLN A 33 -2.98 11.31 -4.26
CA GLN A 33 -1.54 11.09 -4.23
C GLN A 33 -1.16 10.13 -3.11
N ILE A 34 -0.16 9.32 -3.39
CA ILE A 34 0.32 8.29 -2.49
C ILE A 34 1.81 8.48 -2.24
N THR A 35 2.20 8.46 -0.98
CA THR A 35 3.61 8.40 -0.60
C THR A 35 3.83 7.13 0.21
N THR A 36 4.74 6.25 -0.20
CA THR A 36 5.14 5.14 0.64
C THR A 36 6.48 5.43 1.31
N LEU A 37 6.50 5.40 2.64
CA LEU A 37 7.70 5.37 3.47
C LEU A 37 8.15 3.91 3.52
N HIS A 38 9.19 3.58 2.77
CA HIS A 38 9.53 2.20 2.46
C HIS A 38 10.91 1.85 3.03
N ASN A 39 11.02 0.71 3.70
CA ASN A 39 12.32 0.22 4.13
C ASN A 39 13.24 -0.05 2.92
N PRO A 40 14.57 -0.15 3.11
CA PRO A 40 15.49 -0.50 2.05
C PRO A 40 15.18 -1.89 1.48
N THR A 41 15.44 -2.06 0.18
CA THR A 41 15.37 -3.34 -0.53
C THR A 41 16.70 -3.60 -1.24
N ASN A 42 16.83 -4.74 -1.91
CA ASN A 42 18.03 -5.11 -2.66
C ASN A 42 18.45 -4.10 -3.75
N THR A 43 17.58 -3.17 -4.12
CA THR A 43 17.88 -2.07 -5.06
C THR A 43 18.51 -0.85 -4.41
N ASN A 44 18.65 -0.85 -3.08
CA ASN A 44 19.24 0.23 -2.32
C ASN A 44 20.64 -0.15 -1.83
N LEU A 45 21.56 0.79 -1.88
CA LEU A 45 22.92 0.61 -1.37
C LEU A 45 22.94 0.84 0.14
N VAL A 46 23.69 -0.01 0.85
CA VAL A 46 23.91 0.13 2.30
C VAL A 46 24.90 1.26 2.59
N VAL A 47 25.95 1.35 1.74
CA VAL A 47 27.00 2.39 1.79
C VAL A 47 26.94 3.17 0.48
N ASP A 48 27.36 4.43 0.50
CA ASP A 48 27.46 5.26 -0.71
C ASP A 48 28.32 4.55 -1.77
N ALA A 49 27.80 4.35 -2.96
CA ALA A 49 28.50 3.73 -4.06
C ALA A 49 27.91 4.16 -5.43
N PRO A 50 28.63 4.00 -6.54
CA PRO A 50 28.13 4.37 -7.86
C PRO A 50 26.81 3.67 -8.21
N HIS A 51 25.84 4.45 -8.67
CA HIS A 51 24.54 3.99 -9.14
C HIS A 51 23.98 4.94 -10.20
N LYS A 52 23.28 4.41 -11.21
CA LYS A 52 22.68 5.22 -12.28
C LYS A 52 21.64 6.23 -11.80
N ASP A 53 20.93 5.92 -10.72
CA ASP A 53 20.05 6.84 -9.99
C ASP A 53 20.85 7.42 -8.83
N LEU A 54 21.14 8.72 -8.88
CA LEU A 54 21.99 9.40 -7.90
C LEU A 54 21.40 9.41 -6.48
N ARG A 55 20.08 9.33 -6.33
CA ARG A 55 19.46 9.20 -5.01
C ARG A 55 19.66 7.81 -4.43
N ARG A 56 19.65 6.77 -5.27
CA ARG A 56 19.93 5.38 -4.84
C ARG A 56 21.42 5.10 -4.65
N ALA A 57 22.30 5.99 -5.12
CA ALA A 57 23.73 5.94 -4.86
C ALA A 57 24.09 6.23 -3.39
N ARG A 58 23.17 6.84 -2.64
CA ARG A 58 23.38 7.21 -1.25
C ARG A 58 22.92 6.10 -0.32
N SER A 59 23.60 5.99 0.83
CA SER A 59 23.30 4.99 1.87
C SER A 59 21.83 5.03 2.30
N ALA A 60 21.16 3.91 2.13
CA ALA A 60 19.77 3.73 2.55
C ALA A 60 19.62 3.64 4.09
N LEU A 61 20.71 3.39 4.81
CA LEU A 61 20.69 3.32 6.27
C LEU A 61 20.87 4.70 6.93
N MET A 62 21.27 5.70 6.14
CA MET A 62 21.60 7.04 6.69
C MET A 62 20.83 8.16 5.99
N SER A 63 19.95 7.85 5.06
CA SER A 63 19.32 8.86 4.22
C SER A 63 17.84 8.60 4.00
N LEU A 64 17.06 9.67 3.92
CA LEU A 64 15.75 9.65 3.30
C LEU A 64 15.94 9.82 1.79
N ALA A 65 15.62 8.80 1.00
CA ALA A 65 15.84 8.82 -0.43
C ALA A 65 14.52 8.77 -1.23
N PRO A 66 14.02 9.90 -1.73
CA PRO A 66 12.87 9.91 -2.63
C PRO A 66 13.18 9.11 -3.91
N THR A 67 12.24 8.30 -4.34
CA THR A 67 12.36 7.47 -5.55
C THR A 67 10.99 7.26 -6.19
N THR A 68 10.96 6.72 -7.38
CA THR A 68 9.72 6.42 -8.09
C THR A 68 9.03 5.19 -7.54
N THR A 69 7.72 5.12 -7.69
CA THR A 69 6.91 3.91 -7.50
C THR A 69 5.88 3.79 -8.62
N GLY A 70 5.67 2.60 -9.13
CA GLY A 70 4.61 2.31 -10.10
C GLY A 70 3.28 1.89 -9.46
N SER A 71 3.21 1.86 -8.13
CA SER A 71 2.06 1.28 -7.43
C SER A 71 0.76 2.04 -7.65
N ALA A 72 0.81 3.38 -7.67
CA ALA A 72 -0.36 4.21 -7.95
C ALA A 72 -0.90 3.99 -9.37
N THR A 73 -0.02 3.87 -10.35
CA THR A 73 -0.38 3.58 -11.75
C THR A 73 -0.91 2.15 -11.92
N ALA A 74 -0.39 1.20 -11.15
CA ALA A 74 -0.84 -0.20 -11.20
C ALA A 74 -2.30 -0.36 -10.76
N ILE A 75 -2.82 0.52 -9.91
CA ILE A 75 -4.24 0.52 -9.52
C ILE A 75 -5.17 0.69 -10.73
N ALA A 76 -4.73 1.39 -11.77
CA ALA A 76 -5.52 1.53 -13.00
C ALA A 76 -5.73 0.22 -13.78
N LEU A 77 -4.99 -0.85 -13.45
CA LEU A 77 -5.24 -2.18 -14.00
C LEU A 77 -6.45 -2.85 -13.33
N ILE A 78 -6.75 -2.46 -12.08
CA ILE A 78 -7.91 -2.95 -11.30
C ILE A 78 -9.10 -2.02 -11.52
N TYR A 79 -8.87 -0.71 -11.46
CA TYR A 79 -9.87 0.36 -11.61
C TYR A 79 -9.49 1.27 -12.79
N PRO A 80 -9.84 0.90 -14.04
CA PRO A 80 -9.47 1.68 -15.23
C PRO A 80 -9.92 3.14 -15.20
N GLU A 81 -11.01 3.44 -14.50
CA GLU A 81 -11.54 4.80 -14.31
C GLU A 81 -10.65 5.70 -13.46
N LEU A 82 -9.71 5.12 -12.71
CA LEU A 82 -8.69 5.85 -11.94
C LEU A 82 -7.40 6.10 -12.74
N LYS A 83 -7.35 5.71 -14.01
CA LYS A 83 -6.19 5.96 -14.87
C LYS A 83 -5.89 7.46 -14.96
N GLY A 84 -4.64 7.82 -14.58
CA GLY A 84 -4.18 9.21 -14.56
C GLY A 84 -4.69 10.05 -13.38
N LYS A 85 -5.52 9.47 -12.50
CA LYS A 85 -6.05 10.16 -11.31
C LYS A 85 -5.29 9.86 -10.02
N LEU A 86 -4.49 8.80 -10.02
CA LEU A 86 -3.60 8.46 -8.90
C LEU A 86 -2.15 8.55 -9.34
N ASN A 87 -1.33 9.16 -8.50
CA ASN A 87 0.11 9.26 -8.70
C ASN A 87 0.82 9.17 -7.34
N GLY A 88 2.14 9.01 -7.33
CA GLY A 88 2.84 8.94 -6.06
C GLY A 88 4.34 8.70 -6.15
N HIS A 89 4.96 8.71 -4.97
CA HIS A 89 6.38 8.51 -4.77
C HIS A 89 6.63 7.44 -3.70
N ALA A 90 7.83 6.89 -3.70
CA ALA A 90 8.38 6.19 -2.55
C ALA A 90 9.48 7.05 -1.92
N VAL A 91 9.56 7.03 -0.61
CA VAL A 91 10.71 7.57 0.14
C VAL A 91 11.34 6.39 0.88
N ARG A 92 12.57 6.03 0.52
CA ARG A 92 13.31 5.03 1.27
C ARG A 92 13.74 5.61 2.60
N VAL A 93 13.47 4.88 3.67
CA VAL A 93 13.74 5.28 5.04
C VAL A 93 14.61 4.23 5.75
N PRO A 94 15.48 4.61 6.69
CA PRO A 94 16.36 3.68 7.41
C PRO A 94 15.57 2.88 8.48
N ALA A 95 14.59 2.12 8.05
CA ALA A 95 13.83 1.19 8.88
C ALA A 95 14.18 -0.25 8.49
N LEU A 96 14.31 -1.15 9.47
CA LEU A 96 14.72 -2.53 9.21
C LEU A 96 13.62 -3.36 8.54
N ASN A 97 12.36 -3.16 8.95
CA ASN A 97 11.22 -3.90 8.43
C ASN A 97 9.95 -3.06 8.53
N ALA A 98 8.96 -3.47 7.77
CA ALA A 98 7.68 -2.83 7.54
C ALA A 98 7.79 -1.43 6.90
N SER A 99 6.75 -1.11 6.19
CA SER A 99 6.61 0.12 5.41
C SER A 99 5.25 0.73 5.68
N LEU A 100 5.11 2.02 5.38
CA LEU A 100 3.88 2.77 5.58
C LEU A 100 3.48 3.44 4.27
N THR A 101 2.24 3.22 3.83
CA THR A 101 1.65 3.97 2.73
C THR A 101 0.79 5.11 3.29
N ASP A 102 1.12 6.34 2.92
CA ASP A 102 0.33 7.55 3.14
C ASP A 102 -0.51 7.80 1.90
N CYS A 103 -1.82 7.63 2.02
CA CYS A 103 -2.80 7.85 0.97
C CYS A 103 -3.56 9.14 1.23
N VAL A 104 -3.58 10.04 0.24
CA VAL A 104 -4.39 11.25 0.27
C VAL A 104 -5.31 11.23 -0.95
N PHE A 105 -6.64 11.26 -0.69
CA PHE A 105 -7.66 11.17 -1.73
C PHE A 105 -8.65 12.33 -1.64
N GLU A 106 -8.92 12.97 -2.78
CA GLU A 106 -10.12 13.78 -2.95
C GLU A 106 -11.29 12.85 -3.28
N LEU A 107 -12.35 12.93 -2.48
CA LEU A 107 -13.50 12.04 -2.55
C LEU A 107 -14.64 12.64 -3.39
N LYS A 108 -15.55 11.78 -3.86
CA LYS A 108 -16.71 12.20 -4.66
C LYS A 108 -17.85 12.76 -3.83
N ARG A 109 -17.92 12.40 -2.55
CA ARG A 109 -18.90 12.91 -1.59
C ARG A 109 -18.27 13.18 -0.23
N GLU A 110 -18.94 13.96 0.57
CA GLU A 110 -18.56 14.20 1.96
C GLU A 110 -18.62 12.92 2.80
N THR A 111 -17.75 12.84 3.78
CA THR A 111 -17.62 11.74 4.73
C THR A 111 -16.97 12.23 6.02
N THR A 112 -16.85 11.32 7.00
CA THR A 112 -16.14 11.56 8.27
C THR A 112 -15.10 10.48 8.50
N ALA A 113 -14.13 10.72 9.38
CA ALA A 113 -13.14 9.72 9.76
C ALA A 113 -13.79 8.47 10.38
N GLU A 114 -14.86 8.65 11.13
CA GLU A 114 -15.62 7.57 11.76
C GLU A 114 -16.28 6.68 10.71
N GLU A 115 -16.92 7.27 9.69
CA GLU A 115 -17.52 6.50 8.59
C GLU A 115 -16.46 5.71 7.84
N VAL A 116 -15.36 6.34 7.46
CA VAL A 116 -14.25 5.69 6.75
C VAL A 116 -13.67 4.54 7.58
N ASN A 117 -13.43 4.75 8.86
CA ASN A 117 -12.95 3.73 9.78
C ASN A 117 -13.93 2.57 9.92
N ALA A 118 -15.22 2.83 9.96
CA ALA A 118 -16.24 1.78 9.99
C ALA A 118 -16.24 0.93 8.71
N LEU A 119 -16.05 1.55 7.54
CA LEU A 119 -15.92 0.84 6.26
C LEU A 119 -14.71 -0.09 6.25
N PHE A 120 -13.54 0.38 6.70
CA PHE A 120 -12.34 -0.44 6.81
C PHE A 120 -12.51 -1.59 7.81
N ALA A 121 -13.08 -1.31 8.99
CA ALA A 121 -13.32 -2.32 10.01
C ALA A 121 -14.25 -3.44 9.51
N ASN A 122 -15.30 -3.09 8.75
CA ASN A 122 -16.22 -4.04 8.16
C ASN A 122 -15.55 -4.88 7.05
N ALA A 123 -14.81 -4.24 6.16
CA ALA A 123 -14.08 -4.93 5.09
C ALA A 123 -13.03 -5.92 5.65
N ALA A 124 -12.30 -5.52 6.67
CA ALA A 124 -11.29 -6.36 7.33
C ALA A 124 -11.87 -7.61 8.01
N LYS A 125 -13.14 -7.57 8.44
CA LYS A 125 -13.87 -8.72 9.01
C LYS A 125 -14.65 -9.52 7.95
N GLY A 126 -14.88 -8.92 6.79
CA GLY A 126 -15.72 -9.44 5.72
C GLY A 126 -14.91 -9.88 4.49
N SER A 127 -15.15 -9.21 3.37
CA SER A 127 -14.61 -9.59 2.04
C SER A 127 -13.10 -9.56 1.94
N LEU A 128 -12.41 -8.78 2.78
CA LEU A 128 -10.97 -8.65 2.81
C LEU A 128 -10.32 -9.29 4.05
N ALA A 129 -11.03 -10.22 4.72
CA ALA A 129 -10.48 -10.94 5.88
C ALA A 129 -9.18 -11.66 5.51
N GLY A 130 -8.14 -11.50 6.34
CA GLY A 130 -6.81 -12.05 6.08
C GLY A 130 -5.94 -11.25 5.10
N ILE A 131 -6.52 -10.30 4.35
CA ILE A 131 -5.83 -9.42 3.40
C ILE A 131 -5.67 -8.02 3.98
N LEU A 132 -6.79 -7.45 4.47
CA LEU A 132 -6.85 -6.14 5.11
C LEU A 132 -6.90 -6.32 6.63
N GLY A 133 -6.12 -5.53 7.35
CA GLY A 133 -6.21 -5.34 8.78
C GLY A 133 -6.76 -3.96 9.13
N TYR A 134 -7.28 -3.83 10.32
CA TYR A 134 -7.74 -2.58 10.90
C TYR A 134 -7.22 -2.50 12.33
N GLU A 135 -6.37 -1.52 12.63
CA GLU A 135 -5.66 -1.41 13.90
C GLU A 135 -6.06 -0.13 14.64
N THR A 136 -6.39 -0.30 15.92
CA THR A 136 -6.82 0.81 16.79
C THR A 136 -5.81 1.13 17.90
N ARG A 137 -4.74 0.35 18.00
CA ARG A 137 -3.65 0.58 18.97
C ARG A 137 -2.61 1.51 18.36
N PRO A 138 -1.89 2.31 19.18
CA PRO A 138 -0.82 3.20 18.71
C PRO A 138 0.48 2.40 18.44
N LEU A 139 0.51 1.66 17.35
CA LEU A 139 1.63 0.81 16.94
C LEU A 139 2.54 1.52 15.93
N VAL A 140 3.75 0.99 15.77
CA VAL A 140 4.78 1.49 14.85
C VAL A 140 5.31 0.38 13.94
N SER A 141 6.19 0.70 13.00
CA SER A 141 6.67 -0.24 11.98
C SER A 141 7.19 -1.58 12.55
N ALA A 142 7.88 -1.56 13.68
CA ALA A 142 8.44 -2.77 14.29
C ALA A 142 7.36 -3.79 14.72
N ASP A 143 6.16 -3.31 15.06
CA ASP A 143 5.05 -4.14 15.51
C ASP A 143 4.38 -4.91 14.37
N TYR A 144 4.61 -4.49 13.12
CA TYR A 144 4.06 -5.11 11.92
C TYR A 144 5.02 -6.08 11.23
N ALA A 145 6.20 -6.31 11.81
CA ALA A 145 7.15 -7.28 11.30
C ALA A 145 6.52 -8.69 11.32
N ARG A 146 6.60 -9.39 10.17
CA ARG A 146 5.99 -10.70 9.91
C ARG A 146 4.47 -10.71 9.84
N ASP A 147 3.81 -9.56 9.71
CA ASP A 147 2.37 -9.54 9.45
C ASP A 147 2.10 -10.10 8.05
N THR A 148 1.22 -11.07 7.98
CA THR A 148 0.88 -11.79 6.73
C THR A 148 -0.14 -11.06 5.87
N ARG A 149 -0.80 -10.02 6.42
CA ARG A 149 -1.78 -9.21 5.70
C ARG A 149 -1.07 -8.26 4.74
N SER A 150 -1.76 -7.95 3.66
CA SER A 150 -1.22 -7.04 2.63
C SER A 150 -1.25 -5.57 3.06
N SER A 151 -2.20 -5.20 3.92
CA SER A 151 -2.46 -3.81 4.30
C SER A 151 -3.10 -3.78 5.68
N ILE A 152 -2.62 -2.92 6.58
CA ILE A 152 -3.21 -2.73 7.90
C ILE A 152 -3.49 -1.23 8.09
N VAL A 153 -4.76 -0.84 8.04
CA VAL A 153 -5.16 0.55 8.23
C VAL A 153 -4.93 0.97 9.67
N ASP A 154 -4.24 2.08 9.84
CA ASP A 154 -4.05 2.78 11.12
C ASP A 154 -5.26 3.68 11.38
N ALA A 155 -6.18 3.19 12.20
CA ALA A 155 -7.43 3.89 12.48
C ALA A 155 -7.24 5.23 13.19
N LEU A 156 -6.19 5.35 14.00
CA LEU A 156 -5.90 6.57 14.76
C LEU A 156 -5.38 7.70 13.86
N SER A 157 -4.85 7.36 12.71
CA SER A 157 -4.27 8.31 11.75
C SER A 157 -5.22 8.68 10.61
N THR A 158 -6.44 8.14 10.58
CA THR A 158 -7.45 8.51 9.58
C THR A 158 -7.93 9.94 9.82
N MET A 159 -7.85 10.78 8.78
CA MET A 159 -8.27 12.16 8.84
C MET A 159 -9.12 12.53 7.63
N VAL A 160 -10.15 13.35 7.86
CA VAL A 160 -10.94 13.99 6.80
C VAL A 160 -10.89 15.49 7.00
N THR A 161 -10.48 16.21 5.96
CA THR A 161 -10.45 17.67 5.96
C THR A 161 -11.49 18.19 4.97
N ASP A 162 -12.25 19.18 5.36
CA ASP A 162 -13.30 19.81 4.55
C ASP A 162 -14.26 18.80 3.89
N GLY A 163 -14.58 17.76 4.65
CA GLY A 163 -15.53 16.71 4.27
C GLY A 163 -15.10 15.78 3.14
N THR A 164 -14.19 16.18 2.27
CA THR A 164 -13.84 15.42 1.04
C THR A 164 -12.37 15.05 0.90
N LEU A 165 -11.45 15.73 1.60
CA LEU A 165 -10.03 15.37 1.55
C LEU A 165 -9.71 14.32 2.62
N LEU A 166 -9.61 13.07 2.19
CA LEU A 166 -9.31 11.93 3.06
C LEU A 166 -7.81 11.66 3.10
N LYS A 167 -7.29 11.42 4.31
CA LYS A 167 -5.96 10.87 4.54
C LYS A 167 -6.06 9.55 5.30
N VAL A 168 -5.37 8.50 4.79
CA VAL A 168 -5.31 7.16 5.39
C VAL A 168 -3.87 6.69 5.44
N TYR A 169 -3.45 6.19 6.58
CA TYR A 169 -2.21 5.43 6.74
C TYR A 169 -2.50 3.93 6.69
N ALA A 170 -1.68 3.21 5.94
CA ALA A 170 -1.73 1.76 5.87
C ALA A 170 -0.33 1.17 6.01
N TRP A 171 -0.15 0.34 7.04
CA TRP A 171 1.06 -0.42 7.32
C TRP A 171 1.12 -1.70 6.51
N TYR A 172 2.32 -2.18 6.22
CA TYR A 172 2.54 -3.48 5.59
C TYR A 172 3.95 -3.99 5.80
N ASP A 173 4.09 -5.29 6.07
CA ASP A 173 5.37 -5.96 5.91
C ASP A 173 5.58 -6.22 4.41
N ASN A 174 6.49 -5.46 3.80
CA ASN A 174 6.72 -5.53 2.35
C ASN A 174 7.33 -6.84 1.87
N GLU A 175 7.85 -7.67 2.78
CA GLU A 175 8.39 -9.00 2.48
C GLU A 175 7.34 -10.09 2.77
N MET A 176 6.90 -10.20 4.01
CA MET A 176 5.97 -11.26 4.43
C MET A 176 4.60 -11.14 3.75
N GLY A 177 3.99 -9.96 3.75
CA GLY A 177 2.70 -9.75 3.12
C GLY A 177 2.73 -10.09 1.62
N TYR A 178 3.79 -9.68 0.90
CA TYR A 178 3.96 -10.01 -0.51
C TYR A 178 4.19 -11.51 -0.73
N ALA A 179 5.02 -12.16 0.09
CA ALA A 179 5.27 -13.60 0.00
C ALA A 179 3.98 -14.41 0.19
N CYS A 180 3.15 -14.03 1.16
CA CYS A 180 1.83 -14.65 1.37
C CYS A 180 0.94 -14.51 0.13
N ARG A 181 0.89 -13.34 -0.51
CA ARG A 181 0.11 -13.14 -1.76
C ARG A 181 0.64 -13.97 -2.92
N MET A 182 1.94 -14.18 -3.01
CA MET A 182 2.48 -15.10 -4.01
C MET A 182 2.03 -16.55 -3.79
N VAL A 183 1.98 -17.02 -2.55
CA VAL A 183 1.47 -18.35 -2.21
C VAL A 183 -0.02 -18.45 -2.54
N ASP A 184 -0.82 -17.44 -2.16
CA ASP A 184 -2.26 -17.40 -2.48
C ASP A 184 -2.50 -17.43 -3.99
N LEU A 185 -1.71 -16.69 -4.75
CA LEU A 185 -1.79 -16.71 -6.23
C LEU A 185 -1.46 -18.09 -6.78
N ALA A 186 -0.42 -18.76 -6.28
CA ALA A 186 -0.08 -20.12 -6.70
C ALA A 186 -1.20 -21.13 -6.38
N CYS A 187 -1.81 -21.02 -5.20
CA CYS A 187 -2.96 -21.83 -4.82
C CYS A 187 -4.15 -21.55 -5.75
N HIS A 188 -4.44 -20.28 -6.03
CA HIS A 188 -5.50 -19.90 -6.94
C HIS A 188 -5.28 -20.46 -8.36
N MET A 189 -4.05 -20.36 -8.87
CA MET A 189 -3.72 -20.93 -10.20
C MET A 189 -3.97 -22.42 -10.25
N ARG A 190 -3.53 -23.16 -9.22
CA ARG A 190 -3.81 -24.60 -9.09
C ARG A 190 -5.32 -24.88 -9.13
N ASP A 191 -6.10 -24.13 -8.35
CA ASP A 191 -7.53 -24.37 -8.16
C ASP A 191 -8.36 -24.06 -9.43
N VAL A 192 -7.86 -23.14 -10.28
CA VAL A 192 -8.48 -22.83 -11.58
C VAL A 192 -7.84 -23.58 -12.76
N GLY A 193 -6.88 -24.47 -12.51
CA GLY A 193 -6.29 -25.36 -13.51
C GLY A 193 -5.31 -24.69 -14.47
N ILE A 194 -4.54 -23.72 -13.98
CA ILE A 194 -3.49 -23.02 -14.74
C ILE A 194 -2.11 -23.47 -14.28
#